data_ad67cf24c465dfe03e7a3d7b63994b55
#
_entry.id   ad67cf24c465dfe03e7a3d7b63994b55
#
_cell.length_a   1.000
_cell.length_b   1.000
_cell.length_c   1.000
_cell.angle_alpha   90.00
_cell.angle_beta   90.00
_cell.angle_gamma   90.00
#
_symmetry.space_group_name_H-M   'P 1'
#
loop_
_entity.id
_entity.type
_entity.pdbx_description
1 polymer ?
#
loop_
_entity_poly.entity_id
_entity_poly.type
_entity_poly.pdbx_seq_one_letter_code
_entity_poly.pdbx_strand_id
1 'polypeptide(L)'
;MGKTTDFTFAGNIHVQTMERQCGIFIGEQNTAIGWSAHGKQNSVFGSIGGQSNLLLCNTSILIDPDIVDTPIDDRDIHIALENSSDENNLTNLNLNSVNVNSMQPGSSVFVGKGHVNGIDGNQKENTNHGNLNGNNIQLMGNINITDDQDTIDAVMDDRDIKIAIIEKE
;
A
#
# COMPACT_ATOMS: atom_id res chain seq x y z
N MET A 1 5.84 -9.38 39.41
CA MET A 1 5.19 -10.67 39.03
C MET A 1 4.68 -10.45 37.63
N GLY A 2 5.34 -11.03 36.62
CA GLY A 2 5.00 -10.77 35.22
C GLY A 2 3.57 -11.21 34.90
N LYS A 3 2.87 -10.40 34.15
CA LYS A 3 1.52 -10.70 33.64
C LYS A 3 1.65 -11.63 32.45
N THR A 4 0.97 -12.75 32.46
CA THR A 4 0.87 -13.64 31.28
C THR A 4 -0.45 -13.37 30.60
N THR A 5 -0.38 -13.03 29.31
CA THR A 5 -1.56 -12.83 28.46
C THR A 5 -1.60 -13.93 27.42
N ASP A 6 -2.71 -14.67 27.39
CA ASP A 6 -2.96 -15.69 26.39
C ASP A 6 -3.93 -15.14 25.33
N PHE A 7 -3.48 -15.08 24.10
CA PHE A 7 -4.31 -14.72 22.96
C PHE A 7 -4.48 -15.94 22.04
N THR A 8 -5.70 -16.41 21.92
CA THR A 8 -6.01 -17.54 21.07
C THR A 8 -6.97 -17.14 19.97
N PHE A 9 -6.52 -17.23 18.73
CA PHE A 9 -7.35 -17.08 17.55
C PHE A 9 -7.68 -18.48 17.00
N ALA A 10 -8.89 -18.95 17.28
CA ALA A 10 -9.33 -20.27 16.86
C ALA A 10 -9.89 -20.18 15.41
N GLY A 11 -9.01 -20.21 14.45
CA GLY A 11 -9.41 -20.15 13.04
C GLY A 11 -8.23 -19.96 12.09
N ASN A 12 -8.56 -19.87 10.82
CA ASN A 12 -7.62 -19.57 9.76
C ASN A 12 -7.95 -18.21 9.16
N ILE A 13 -6.93 -17.43 8.88
CA ILE A 13 -7.06 -16.22 8.10
C ILE A 13 -6.65 -16.55 6.68
N HIS A 14 -7.56 -16.34 5.75
CA HIS A 14 -7.32 -16.52 4.33
C HIS A 14 -7.60 -15.24 3.59
N VAL A 15 -6.57 -14.69 2.97
CA VAL A 15 -6.66 -13.47 2.18
C VAL A 15 -6.24 -13.78 0.75
N GLN A 16 -7.12 -13.49 -0.19
CA GLN A 16 -6.82 -13.71 -1.60
C GLN A 16 -5.84 -12.66 -2.14
N THR A 17 -6.10 -11.41 -1.83
CA THR A 17 -5.29 -10.31 -2.34
C THR A 17 -5.17 -9.21 -1.29
N MET A 18 -3.97 -8.70 -1.12
CA MET A 18 -3.68 -7.50 -0.36
C MET A 18 -3.09 -6.46 -1.30
N GLU A 19 -3.71 -5.28 -1.35
CA GLU A 19 -3.29 -4.22 -2.26
C GLU A 19 -3.04 -2.93 -1.48
N ARG A 20 -2.05 -2.20 -1.94
CA ARG A 20 -1.62 -0.92 -1.37
C ARG A 20 -1.25 -1.08 0.11
N GLN A 21 -1.45 -0.08 0.96
CA GLN A 21 -1.05 -0.15 2.38
C GLN A 21 -2.03 -0.96 3.25
N CYS A 22 -2.36 -2.17 2.87
CA CYS A 22 -3.15 -3.07 3.70
C CYS A 22 -2.26 -3.84 4.67
N GLY A 23 -2.73 -4.11 5.88
CA GLY A 23 -1.98 -4.86 6.88
C GLY A 23 -2.87 -5.79 7.70
N ILE A 24 -2.31 -6.91 8.14
CA ILE A 24 -2.93 -7.82 9.10
C ILE A 24 -2.05 -7.82 10.34
N PHE A 25 -2.53 -7.24 11.42
CA PHE A 25 -1.78 -7.17 12.67
C PHE A 25 -2.45 -8.09 13.70
N ILE A 26 -1.70 -9.06 14.21
CA ILE A 26 -2.22 -10.05 15.15
C ILE A 26 -1.27 -10.12 16.33
N GLY A 27 -1.72 -9.76 17.52
CA GLY A 27 -0.91 -9.81 18.72
C GLY A 27 -1.20 -8.70 19.70
N GLU A 28 -0.64 -8.80 20.91
CA GLU A 28 -0.97 -7.93 22.02
C GLU A 28 -0.46 -6.48 21.86
N GLN A 29 0.60 -6.25 21.12
CA GLN A 29 1.21 -4.93 20.99
C GLN A 29 1.72 -4.66 19.59
N ASN A 30 0.84 -4.75 18.61
CA ASN A 30 1.19 -4.35 17.25
C ASN A 30 0.93 -2.86 17.11
N THR A 31 1.95 -2.05 17.14
CA THR A 31 1.84 -0.61 16.93
C THR A 31 2.39 -0.26 15.56
N ALA A 32 1.52 0.02 14.62
CA ALA A 32 1.91 0.65 13.38
C ALA A 32 1.77 2.16 13.54
N ILE A 33 2.86 2.88 13.38
CA ILE A 33 2.88 4.34 13.52
C ILE A 33 3.22 4.93 12.17
N GLY A 34 2.39 5.88 11.74
CA GLY A 34 2.52 6.48 10.43
C GLY A 34 2.18 5.50 9.32
N TRP A 35 1.02 5.65 8.75
CA TRP A 35 0.59 4.88 7.60
C TRP A 35 0.10 5.83 6.54
N SER A 36 0.86 6.01 5.49
CA SER A 36 0.53 6.92 4.41
C SER A 36 0.42 6.22 3.06
N ALA A 37 -0.53 6.69 2.24
CA ALA A 37 -0.72 6.22 0.88
C ALA A 37 -0.97 7.41 -0.04
N HIS A 38 -0.04 7.65 -0.92
CA HIS A 38 -0.17 8.67 -1.94
C HIS A 38 -0.11 8.05 -3.34
N GLY A 39 -1.02 8.44 -4.20
CA GLY A 39 -1.02 7.95 -5.57
C GLY A 39 -1.61 8.96 -6.53
N LYS A 40 -0.92 9.20 -7.64
CA LYS A 40 -1.45 9.89 -8.81
C LYS A 40 -1.58 8.88 -9.94
N GLN A 41 -2.77 8.78 -10.51
CA GLN A 41 -3.02 7.92 -11.64
C GLN A 41 -3.77 8.69 -12.72
N ASN A 42 -3.17 8.80 -13.88
CA ASN A 42 -3.77 9.38 -15.06
C ASN A 42 -4.04 8.28 -16.10
N SER A 43 -5.28 8.18 -16.57
CA SER A 43 -5.64 7.21 -17.60
C SER A 43 -6.65 7.80 -18.57
N VAL A 44 -6.50 7.46 -19.85
CA VAL A 44 -7.44 7.92 -20.89
C VAL A 44 -8.64 6.98 -20.99
N PHE A 45 -8.41 5.68 -21.11
CA PHE A 45 -9.48 4.71 -21.29
C PHE A 45 -9.88 3.96 -20.00
N GLY A 46 -9.03 3.92 -18.99
CA GLY A 46 -9.27 3.06 -17.85
C GLY A 46 -9.18 1.57 -18.22
N SER A 47 -10.13 0.77 -17.78
CA SER A 47 -10.15 -0.67 -18.08
C SER A 47 -11.25 -0.99 -19.09
N ILE A 48 -10.91 -1.76 -20.12
CA ILE A 48 -11.84 -2.28 -21.10
C ILE A 48 -11.93 -3.79 -20.90
N GLY A 49 -13.13 -4.27 -20.57
CA GLY A 49 -13.40 -5.68 -20.35
C GLY A 49 -14.57 -6.16 -21.21
N GLY A 50 -14.65 -7.48 -21.44
CA GLY A 50 -15.74 -8.10 -22.17
C GLY A 50 -15.30 -9.27 -23.05
N GLN A 51 -16.26 -9.90 -23.71
CA GLN A 51 -15.95 -11.06 -24.54
C GLN A 51 -15.44 -10.68 -25.94
N SER A 52 -15.79 -9.48 -26.43
CA SER A 52 -15.37 -9.02 -27.74
C SER A 52 -15.26 -7.50 -27.73
N ASN A 53 -14.06 -6.99 -27.93
CA ASN A 53 -13.79 -5.56 -27.95
C ASN A 53 -13.12 -5.18 -29.25
N LEU A 54 -13.63 -4.15 -29.91
CA LEU A 54 -13.06 -3.58 -31.12
C LEU A 54 -12.75 -2.11 -30.89
N LEU A 55 -11.48 -1.77 -30.93
CA LEU A 55 -10.97 -0.39 -30.91
C LEU A 55 -10.43 -0.05 -32.30
N LEU A 56 -11.16 0.76 -33.01
CA LEU A 56 -10.85 1.09 -34.41
C LEU A 56 -10.60 2.59 -34.55
N CYS A 57 -9.43 2.94 -35.05
CA CYS A 57 -9.05 4.32 -35.40
C CYS A 57 -9.28 5.32 -34.25
N ASN A 58 -9.04 4.91 -33.04
CA ASN A 58 -9.12 5.81 -31.87
C ASN A 58 -7.81 6.59 -31.72
N THR A 59 -7.96 7.84 -31.36
CA THR A 59 -6.82 8.67 -30.94
C THR A 59 -6.97 8.96 -29.46
N SER A 60 -6.01 8.50 -28.66
CA SER A 60 -5.93 8.77 -27.23
C SER A 60 -4.71 9.63 -26.94
N ILE A 61 -4.95 10.72 -26.24
CA ILE A 61 -3.92 11.69 -25.89
C ILE A 61 -3.97 11.88 -24.38
N LEU A 62 -2.88 11.57 -23.73
CA LEU A 62 -2.64 11.91 -22.33
C LEU A 62 -1.63 13.06 -22.31
N ILE A 63 -2.03 14.17 -21.75
CA ILE A 63 -1.18 15.36 -21.58
C ILE A 63 -1.15 15.68 -20.11
N ASP A 64 0.02 15.65 -19.51
CA ASP A 64 0.27 15.98 -18.10
C ASP A 64 1.39 17.06 -18.06
N PRO A 65 1.03 18.36 -18.21
CA PRO A 65 2.02 19.42 -18.36
C PRO A 65 2.38 20.09 -17.05
N ASP A 66 2.42 19.38 -15.96
CA ASP A 66 2.71 19.95 -14.64
C ASP A 66 4.18 20.42 -14.53
N ILE A 67 4.40 21.55 -13.88
CA ILE A 67 5.77 22.01 -13.61
C ILE A 67 6.41 21.19 -12.49
N VAL A 68 5.61 20.87 -11.48
CA VAL A 68 5.98 20.01 -10.36
C VAL A 68 4.88 18.98 -10.20
N ASP A 69 5.20 17.75 -10.53
CA ASP A 69 4.24 16.65 -10.38
C ASP A 69 4.49 15.88 -9.08
N THR A 70 3.41 15.66 -8.38
CA THR A 70 3.31 14.82 -7.19
C THR A 70 4.40 15.08 -6.13
N PRO A 71 4.62 16.32 -5.64
CA PRO A 71 5.49 16.53 -4.50
C PRO A 71 4.83 15.94 -3.27
N ILE A 72 5.42 14.92 -2.72
CA ILE A 72 4.98 14.29 -1.48
C ILE A 72 6.06 14.63 -0.45
N ASP A 73 5.78 15.59 0.43
CA ASP A 73 6.57 15.86 1.61
C ASP A 73 5.78 15.38 2.82
N ASP A 74 5.95 14.12 3.16
CA ASP A 74 5.27 13.49 4.29
C ASP A 74 6.18 13.57 5.52
N ARG A 75 6.17 14.74 6.15
CA ARG A 75 6.95 14.97 7.37
C ARG A 75 6.19 14.52 8.59
N ASP A 76 6.19 13.23 8.83
CA ASP A 76 5.64 12.67 10.06
C ASP A 76 6.72 12.62 11.14
N ILE A 77 6.53 13.34 12.22
CA ILE A 77 7.34 13.20 13.42
C ILE A 77 6.60 12.29 14.40
N HIS A 78 6.99 11.03 14.48
CA HIS A 78 6.47 10.10 15.46
C HIS A 78 7.51 9.85 16.55
N ILE A 79 7.19 10.12 17.81
CA ILE A 79 8.08 9.88 18.94
C ILE A 79 7.61 8.65 19.71
N ALA A 80 8.39 7.57 19.68
CA ALA A 80 8.17 6.40 20.51
C ALA A 80 8.99 6.52 21.80
N LEU A 81 8.34 6.77 22.92
CA LEU A 81 8.95 6.67 24.23
C LEU A 81 8.50 5.35 24.84
N GLU A 82 9.42 4.42 24.96
CA GLU A 82 9.19 3.17 25.66
C GLU A 82 9.41 3.37 27.16
N ASN A 83 8.35 3.36 27.94
CA ASN A 83 8.43 3.28 29.37
C ASN A 83 8.60 1.80 29.73
N SER A 84 9.85 1.34 29.83
CA SER A 84 10.16 0.01 30.28
C SER A 84 9.98 -0.08 31.79
N SER A 85 8.82 -0.50 32.26
CA SER A 85 8.76 -1.22 33.52
C SER A 85 9.30 -2.61 33.22
N ASP A 86 10.34 -3.04 33.95
CA ASP A 86 11.02 -4.34 33.87
C ASP A 86 10.11 -5.55 34.23
N GLU A 87 8.88 -5.56 33.80
CA GLU A 87 8.01 -6.73 33.96
C GLU A 87 8.12 -7.61 32.72
N ASN A 88 8.65 -8.81 32.92
CA ASN A 88 8.65 -9.88 31.94
C ASN A 88 7.20 -10.28 31.63
N ASN A 89 6.59 -9.61 30.67
CA ASN A 89 5.29 -9.99 30.16
C ASN A 89 5.47 -11.09 29.09
N LEU A 90 4.91 -12.25 29.37
CA LEU A 90 4.89 -13.38 28.45
C LEU A 90 3.56 -13.41 27.72
N THR A 91 3.59 -13.26 26.40
CA THR A 91 2.41 -13.39 25.57
C THR A 91 2.46 -14.71 24.80
N ASN A 92 1.48 -15.56 25.01
CA ASN A 92 1.28 -16.78 24.25
C ASN A 92 0.29 -16.49 23.11
N LEU A 93 0.76 -16.60 21.87
CA LEU A 93 -0.06 -16.43 20.69
C LEU A 93 -0.28 -17.77 20.00
N ASN A 94 -1.52 -18.24 19.99
CA ASN A 94 -1.94 -19.44 19.26
C ASN A 94 -2.74 -19.04 18.04
N LEU A 95 -2.17 -19.31 16.87
CA LEU A 95 -2.79 -19.05 15.57
C LEU A 95 -2.63 -20.29 14.69
N ASN A 96 -3.70 -20.72 14.03
CA ASN A 96 -3.62 -21.89 13.17
C ASN A 96 -2.85 -21.59 11.89
N SER A 97 -3.33 -20.64 11.09
CA SER A 97 -2.63 -20.24 9.87
C SER A 97 -3.04 -18.87 9.37
N VAL A 98 -2.10 -18.19 8.74
CA VAL A 98 -2.35 -17.02 7.89
C VAL A 98 -1.87 -17.35 6.49
N ASN A 99 -2.80 -17.38 5.55
CA ASN A 99 -2.50 -17.65 4.15
C ASN A 99 -2.83 -16.42 3.31
N VAL A 100 -1.84 -15.88 2.63
CA VAL A 100 -1.99 -14.76 1.71
C VAL A 100 -1.53 -15.20 0.32
N ASN A 101 -2.43 -15.18 -0.66
CA ASN A 101 -2.11 -15.63 -2.01
C ASN A 101 -1.34 -14.57 -2.81
N SER A 102 -1.65 -13.30 -2.60
CA SER A 102 -0.99 -12.21 -3.30
C SER A 102 -0.80 -11.01 -2.39
N MET A 103 0.36 -10.39 -2.46
CA MET A 103 0.67 -9.14 -1.76
C MET A 103 1.19 -8.12 -2.75
N GLN A 104 0.70 -6.91 -2.65
CA GLN A 104 1.15 -5.75 -3.40
C GLN A 104 2.13 -4.91 -2.56
N PRO A 105 2.91 -4.02 -3.17
CA PRO A 105 3.80 -3.14 -2.42
C PRO A 105 3.06 -2.38 -1.31
N GLY A 106 3.66 -2.30 -0.13
CA GLY A 106 3.08 -1.65 1.05
C GLY A 106 2.20 -2.55 1.93
N SER A 107 1.94 -3.80 1.52
CA SER A 107 1.21 -4.76 2.35
C SER A 107 2.10 -5.39 3.41
N SER A 108 1.55 -5.65 4.59
CA SER A 108 2.31 -6.18 5.72
C SER A 108 1.50 -7.23 6.47
N VAL A 109 2.18 -8.25 6.96
CA VAL A 109 1.59 -9.26 7.84
C VAL A 109 2.48 -9.37 9.07
N PHE A 110 1.95 -9.07 10.24
CA PHE A 110 2.65 -9.23 11.50
C PHE A 110 1.92 -10.29 12.32
N VAL A 111 2.65 -11.15 12.99
CA VAL A 111 2.11 -12.15 13.90
C VAL A 111 2.96 -12.12 15.16
N GLY A 112 2.40 -11.64 16.27
CA GLY A 112 3.14 -11.46 17.51
C GLY A 112 3.62 -10.01 17.74
N LYS A 113 4.46 -9.80 18.75
CA LYS A 113 4.98 -8.47 19.09
C LYS A 113 5.77 -7.88 17.93
N GLY A 114 5.33 -6.75 17.40
CA GLY A 114 6.00 -6.04 16.31
C GLY A 114 6.04 -4.54 16.59
N HIS A 115 7.15 -3.92 16.26
CA HIS A 115 7.24 -2.47 16.13
C HIS A 115 7.39 -2.14 14.65
N VAL A 116 6.47 -1.33 14.14
CA VAL A 116 6.60 -0.79 12.80
C VAL A 116 6.52 0.72 12.94
N ASN A 117 7.55 1.41 12.55
CA ASN A 117 7.59 2.86 12.65
C ASN A 117 6.81 3.57 11.55
N GLY A 118 6.33 2.83 10.59
CA GLY A 118 5.47 3.32 9.52
C GLY A 118 5.59 2.49 8.26
N ILE A 119 4.59 2.63 7.41
CA ILE A 119 4.56 2.04 6.08
C ILE A 119 4.10 3.12 5.11
N ASP A 120 4.99 3.53 4.23
CA ASP A 120 4.71 4.55 3.23
C ASP A 120 4.72 3.93 1.84
N GLY A 121 3.75 4.31 1.04
CA GLY A 121 3.65 3.84 -0.33
C GLY A 121 3.28 4.98 -1.26
N ASN A 122 4.19 5.28 -2.15
CA ASN A 122 4.02 6.32 -3.13
C ASN A 122 3.98 5.72 -4.54
N GLN A 123 3.02 6.15 -5.35
CA GLN A 123 2.89 5.67 -6.71
C GLN A 123 2.43 6.77 -7.65
N LYS A 124 3.15 6.91 -8.79
CA LYS A 124 2.68 7.66 -9.96
C LYS A 124 2.51 6.68 -11.12
N GLU A 125 1.40 6.74 -11.80
CA GLU A 125 1.12 5.92 -12.97
C GLU A 125 0.44 6.75 -14.06
N ASN A 126 1.05 6.80 -15.24
CA ASN A 126 0.48 7.40 -16.43
C ASN A 126 0.18 6.29 -17.44
N THR A 127 -1.11 6.02 -17.69
CA THR A 127 -1.54 4.95 -18.58
C THR A 127 -2.42 5.50 -19.70
N ASN A 128 -1.96 5.42 -20.92
CA ASN A 128 -2.75 5.86 -22.06
C ASN A 128 -3.84 4.85 -22.40
N HIS A 129 -3.48 3.58 -22.58
CA HIS A 129 -4.43 2.48 -22.62
C HIS A 129 -4.43 1.78 -21.29
N GLY A 130 -5.59 1.68 -20.66
CA GLY A 130 -5.78 0.88 -19.46
C GLY A 130 -5.70 -0.62 -19.72
N ASN A 131 -6.08 -1.41 -18.72
CA ASN A 131 -6.08 -2.86 -18.85
C ASN A 131 -7.13 -3.33 -19.87
N LEU A 132 -6.68 -4.08 -20.86
CA LEU A 132 -7.55 -4.73 -21.85
C LEU A 132 -7.75 -6.18 -21.41
N ASN A 133 -8.92 -6.46 -20.87
CA ASN A 133 -9.28 -7.78 -20.39
C ASN A 133 -10.39 -8.37 -21.25
N GLY A 134 -10.20 -9.59 -21.75
CA GLY A 134 -11.23 -10.30 -22.50
C GLY A 134 -10.66 -11.15 -23.62
N ASN A 135 -11.56 -11.90 -24.23
CA ASN A 135 -11.25 -12.68 -25.43
C ASN A 135 -11.55 -11.86 -26.67
N ASN A 136 -10.78 -12.03 -27.75
CA ASN A 136 -10.98 -11.37 -29.04
C ASN A 136 -10.90 -9.84 -28.97
N ILE A 137 -9.78 -9.32 -28.50
CA ILE A 137 -9.50 -7.89 -28.56
C ILE A 137 -8.89 -7.56 -29.94
N GLN A 138 -9.51 -6.66 -30.67
CA GLN A 138 -9.02 -6.16 -31.95
C GLN A 138 -8.65 -4.70 -31.83
N LEU A 139 -7.40 -4.39 -32.13
CA LEU A 139 -6.86 -3.03 -32.13
C LEU A 139 -6.41 -2.69 -33.55
N MET A 140 -7.05 -1.72 -34.20
CA MET A 140 -6.72 -1.35 -35.56
C MET A 140 -6.64 0.17 -35.73
N GLY A 141 -5.50 0.64 -36.21
CA GLY A 141 -5.32 2.05 -36.58
C GLY A 141 -5.41 3.02 -35.40
N ASN A 142 -5.11 2.57 -34.17
CA ASN A 142 -5.14 3.42 -33.00
C ASN A 142 -3.85 4.22 -32.87
N ILE A 143 -3.98 5.45 -32.43
CA ILE A 143 -2.87 6.36 -32.15
C ILE A 143 -2.91 6.70 -30.66
N ASN A 144 -1.79 6.43 -29.98
CA ASN A 144 -1.64 6.73 -28.54
C ASN A 144 -0.47 7.68 -28.36
N ILE A 145 -0.76 8.81 -27.76
CA ILE A 145 0.24 9.83 -27.44
C ILE A 145 0.21 10.06 -25.93
N THR A 146 1.35 9.90 -25.30
CA THR A 146 1.56 10.32 -23.91
C THR A 146 2.61 11.42 -23.94
N ASP A 147 2.23 12.59 -23.45
CA ASP A 147 3.07 13.76 -23.32
C ASP A 147 3.11 14.12 -21.84
N ASP A 148 4.23 13.80 -21.19
CA ASP A 148 4.52 14.03 -19.78
C ASP A 148 5.80 14.86 -19.73
N GLN A 149 5.63 16.20 -19.81
CA GLN A 149 6.74 17.14 -19.87
C GLN A 149 6.99 17.83 -18.54
N ASP A 150 6.99 17.06 -17.48
CA ASP A 150 7.23 17.61 -16.15
C ASP A 150 8.67 18.09 -16.00
N THR A 151 8.86 19.27 -15.41
CA THR A 151 10.20 19.76 -15.08
C THR A 151 10.76 19.01 -13.86
N ILE A 152 9.89 18.66 -12.93
CA ILE A 152 10.20 17.89 -11.73
C ILE A 152 9.13 16.83 -11.59
N ASP A 153 9.51 15.57 -11.83
CA ASP A 153 8.62 14.43 -11.77
C ASP A 153 8.81 13.66 -10.46
N ALA A 154 7.70 13.37 -9.79
CA ALA A 154 7.58 12.47 -8.64
C ALA A 154 8.68 12.64 -7.57
N VAL A 155 8.90 13.84 -7.09
CA VAL A 155 9.83 14.06 -5.95
C VAL A 155 9.15 13.52 -4.70
N MET A 156 9.60 12.38 -4.25
CA MET A 156 9.22 11.78 -2.98
C MET A 156 10.35 12.01 -2.00
N ASP A 157 10.29 13.08 -1.23
CA ASP A 157 11.24 13.34 -0.15
C ASP A 157 10.57 12.90 1.16
N ASP A 158 10.65 11.63 1.43
CA ASP A 158 10.08 10.99 2.60
C ASP A 158 11.03 11.17 3.80
N ARG A 159 10.98 12.35 4.39
CA ARG A 159 11.80 12.69 5.56
C ARG A 159 11.06 12.42 6.86
N ASP A 160 10.89 11.18 7.16
CA ASP A 160 10.19 10.76 8.36
C ASP A 160 11.07 10.72 9.60
N ILE A 161 10.66 11.44 10.64
CA ILE A 161 11.09 11.17 12.00
C ILE A 161 9.88 10.53 12.69
N LYS A 162 9.84 9.21 12.73
CA LYS A 162 8.73 8.47 13.37
C LYS A 162 9.08 8.13 14.80
N ILE A 163 8.42 8.76 15.75
CA ILE A 163 8.63 8.53 17.18
C ILE A 163 7.31 8.06 17.79
N ALA A 164 7.30 6.86 18.40
CA ALA A 164 6.12 6.28 19.02
C ALA A 164 6.20 6.33 20.55
N ILE A 165 5.10 6.65 21.20
CA ILE A 165 4.96 6.50 22.66
C ILE A 165 4.19 5.21 22.91
N ILE A 166 4.85 4.24 23.53
CA ILE A 166 4.24 2.98 23.92
C ILE A 166 4.07 3.01 25.44
N GLU A 167 2.83 3.18 25.89
CA GLU A 167 2.48 3.03 27.29
C GLU A 167 2.18 1.56 27.58
N LYS A 168 2.90 0.98 28.54
CA LYS A 168 2.55 -0.33 29.10
C LYS A 168 1.65 -0.10 30.31
N GLU A 169 0.41 -0.56 30.22
CA GLU A 169 -0.47 -0.71 31.38
C GLU A 169 -0.02 -1.87 32.30
#